data_31ec6df676990e8c759a7c7f1b804203
#
_entry.id   31ec6df676990e8c759a7c7f1b804203
#
_cell.length_a   1.000
_cell.length_b   1.000
_cell.length_c   1.000
_cell.angle_alpha   90.00
_cell.angle_beta   90.00
_cell.angle_gamma   90.00
#
_symmetry.space_group_name_H-M   'P 1'
#
loop_
_entity.id
_entity.type
_entity.pdbx_description
1 polymer ?
#
loop_
_entity_poly.entity_id
_entity_poly.type
_entity_poly.pdbx_seq_one_letter_code
_entity_poly.pdbx_strand_id
1 'polypeptide(L)'
;VRSVSLAFAILRLLADAGPLTLSDIGRSLGLSPSSCLNLLKTLAGEGAIERAEPGKRYRLTAAWQAAALLDNGGAAALAERARPLMLRFAQRSEAAVGLWAAVSRERMQLLAHAESDAGMRLRLADEQRQPLGGGAAGRALAAAQGVDARELARRFAPVRWQAALDFETYAAQVREAAAKGFAVDEGFAHRGVVTVAAGLAEPRPGFCLSASIVAGSRSAAEIEALGDALRQLRDALGAGGVADAGR
;
A
#
# COMPACT_ATOMS: atom_id res chain seq x y z
N VAL A 1 17.12 9.68 -11.32
CA VAL A 1 17.70 11.04 -11.28
C VAL A 1 17.07 11.79 -10.11
N ARG A 2 17.90 12.36 -9.21
CA ARG A 2 17.45 13.00 -7.95
C ARG A 2 16.42 14.12 -8.17
N SER A 3 16.56 14.91 -9.21
CA SER A 3 15.62 15.99 -9.55
C SER A 3 14.21 15.48 -9.86
N VAL A 4 14.10 14.36 -10.57
CA VAL A 4 12.79 13.73 -10.84
C VAL A 4 12.12 13.24 -9.55
N SER A 5 12.88 12.57 -8.67
CA SER A 5 12.35 12.13 -7.37
C SER A 5 11.88 13.30 -6.52
N LEU A 6 12.62 14.42 -6.53
CA LEU A 6 12.24 15.65 -5.82
C LEU A 6 11.01 16.33 -6.43
N ALA A 7 10.86 16.32 -7.75
CA ALA A 7 9.67 16.83 -8.44
C ALA A 7 8.41 16.06 -8.00
N PHE A 8 8.46 14.73 -8.00
CA PHE A 8 7.36 13.91 -7.48
C PHE A 8 7.12 14.11 -5.97
N ALA A 9 8.16 14.35 -5.17
CA ALA A 9 8.00 14.66 -3.74
C ALA A 9 7.25 15.97 -3.52
N ILE A 10 7.54 17.01 -4.33
CA ILE A 10 6.80 18.28 -4.33
C ILE A 10 5.33 18.07 -4.67
N LEU A 11 5.03 17.29 -5.73
CA LEU A 11 3.66 17.03 -6.16
C LEU A 11 2.86 16.30 -5.06
N ARG A 12 3.46 15.29 -4.43
CA ARG A 12 2.83 14.58 -3.30
C ARG A 12 2.59 15.51 -2.11
N LEU A 13 3.60 16.31 -1.73
CA LEU A 13 3.45 17.27 -0.63
C LEU A 13 2.31 18.26 -0.88
N LEU A 14 2.15 18.76 -2.12
CA LEU A 14 1.05 19.65 -2.48
C LEU A 14 -0.30 18.94 -2.55
N ALA A 15 -0.32 17.64 -2.87
CA ALA A 15 -1.53 16.83 -2.82
C ALA A 15 -2.03 16.65 -1.37
N ASP A 16 -1.10 16.42 -0.43
CA ASP A 16 -1.40 16.15 0.98
C ASP A 16 -1.73 17.39 1.78
N ALA A 17 -0.87 18.41 1.67
CA ALA A 17 -0.93 19.60 2.52
C ALA A 17 -1.72 20.77 1.88
N GLY A 18 -2.14 20.64 0.63
CA GLY A 18 -2.78 21.72 -0.12
C GLY A 18 -1.80 22.82 -0.55
N PRO A 19 -2.26 24.08 -0.74
CA PRO A 19 -1.44 25.16 -1.24
C PRO A 19 -0.34 25.58 -0.27
N LEU A 20 0.94 25.50 -0.69
CA LEU A 20 2.13 25.84 0.10
C LEU A 20 2.97 26.92 -0.55
N THR A 21 3.71 27.70 0.27
CA THR A 21 4.72 28.63 -0.21
C THR A 21 6.02 27.91 -0.60
N LEU A 22 6.88 28.55 -1.40
CA LEU A 22 8.22 28.04 -1.73
C LEU A 22 9.02 27.70 -0.45
N SER A 23 8.92 28.54 0.59
CA SER A 23 9.63 28.33 1.85
C SER A 23 9.15 27.11 2.62
N ASP A 24 7.83 26.85 2.61
CA ASP A 24 7.27 25.67 3.28
C ASP A 24 7.68 24.39 2.55
N ILE A 25 7.61 24.39 1.22
CA ILE A 25 8.05 23.26 0.39
C ILE A 25 9.54 22.99 0.59
N GLY A 26 10.37 24.03 0.53
CA GLY A 26 11.81 23.92 0.75
C GLY A 26 12.15 23.32 2.12
N ARG A 27 11.48 23.80 3.18
CA ARG A 27 11.67 23.30 4.55
C ARG A 27 11.25 21.84 4.69
N SER A 28 10.08 21.48 4.18
CA SER A 28 9.53 20.12 4.28
C SER A 28 10.38 19.08 3.55
N LEU A 29 11.03 19.46 2.45
CA LEU A 29 11.82 18.54 1.62
C LEU A 29 13.34 18.71 1.75
N GLY A 30 13.81 19.59 2.64
CA GLY A 30 15.23 19.87 2.83
C GLY A 30 15.92 20.46 1.57
N LEU A 31 15.20 21.30 0.81
CA LEU A 31 15.69 21.89 -0.44
C LEU A 31 16.20 23.30 -0.21
N SER A 32 17.30 23.66 -0.91
CA SER A 32 17.70 25.06 -1.00
C SER A 32 16.65 25.89 -1.77
N PRO A 33 16.48 27.19 -1.47
CA PRO A 33 15.52 28.04 -2.14
C PRO A 33 15.67 28.05 -3.67
N SER A 34 16.90 28.04 -4.20
CA SER A 34 17.18 28.00 -5.63
C SER A 34 16.76 26.68 -6.28
N SER A 35 17.10 25.54 -5.65
CA SER A 35 16.70 24.20 -6.12
C SER A 35 15.18 24.05 -6.12
N CYS A 36 14.53 24.47 -5.04
CA CYS A 36 13.07 24.43 -4.92
C CYS A 36 12.41 25.30 -6.02
N LEU A 37 12.88 26.55 -6.23
CA LEU A 37 12.35 27.44 -7.24
C LEU A 37 12.48 26.88 -8.66
N ASN A 38 13.61 26.25 -9.00
CA ASN A 38 13.84 25.65 -10.29
C ASN A 38 12.87 24.50 -10.55
N LEU A 39 12.69 23.60 -9.56
CA LEU A 39 11.72 22.50 -9.67
C LEU A 39 10.28 23.02 -9.81
N LEU A 40 9.90 24.03 -9.02
CA LEU A 40 8.56 24.64 -9.11
C LEU A 40 8.32 25.31 -10.46
N LYS A 41 9.32 26.00 -11.03
CA LYS A 41 9.22 26.57 -12.40
C LYS A 41 9.01 25.48 -13.45
N THR A 42 9.77 24.39 -13.39
CA THR A 42 9.61 23.27 -14.30
C THR A 42 8.23 22.65 -14.18
N LEU A 43 7.79 22.32 -12.96
CA LEU A 43 6.47 21.73 -12.73
C LEU A 43 5.32 22.65 -13.14
N ALA A 44 5.48 23.97 -13.02
CA ALA A 44 4.50 24.93 -13.51
C ALA A 44 4.50 25.01 -15.04
N GLY A 45 5.68 24.97 -15.67
CA GLY A 45 5.82 24.89 -17.13
C GLY A 45 5.20 23.65 -17.76
N GLU A 46 5.29 22.51 -17.03
CA GLU A 46 4.64 21.24 -17.42
C GLU A 46 3.14 21.20 -17.08
N GLY A 47 2.57 22.26 -16.52
CA GLY A 47 1.16 22.34 -16.16
C GLY A 47 0.74 21.46 -14.98
N ALA A 48 1.72 20.95 -14.20
CA ALA A 48 1.45 20.10 -13.05
C ALA A 48 0.99 20.89 -11.82
N ILE A 49 1.56 22.09 -11.64
CA ILE A 49 1.21 23.00 -10.56
C ILE A 49 0.91 24.38 -11.10
N GLU A 50 0.20 25.17 -10.33
CA GLU A 50 -0.03 26.58 -10.60
C GLU A 50 0.26 27.41 -9.36
N ARG A 51 0.55 28.70 -9.59
CA ARG A 51 0.76 29.67 -8.51
C ARG A 51 -0.54 30.42 -8.27
N ALA A 52 -1.10 30.25 -7.07
CA ALA A 52 -2.33 30.91 -6.66
C ALA A 52 -2.03 32.34 -6.16
N GLU A 53 -2.83 33.31 -6.58
CA GLU A 53 -2.86 34.69 -6.07
C GLU A 53 -4.12 34.85 -5.18
N PRO A 54 -4.08 35.60 -4.07
CA PRO A 54 -2.95 36.30 -3.46
C PRO A 54 -2.16 35.37 -2.51
N GLY A 55 -0.84 35.56 -2.38
CA GLY A 55 -0.05 34.85 -1.35
C GLY A 55 1.09 34.00 -1.87
N LYS A 56 1.35 33.99 -3.17
CA LYS A 56 2.50 33.27 -3.79
C LYS A 56 2.57 31.79 -3.40
N ARG A 57 1.41 31.15 -3.22
CA ARG A 57 1.31 29.71 -2.92
C ARG A 57 1.24 28.88 -4.18
N TYR A 58 1.88 27.73 -4.17
CA TYR A 58 1.80 26.74 -5.24
C TYR A 58 0.76 25.70 -4.87
N ARG A 59 -0.03 25.26 -5.87
CA ARG A 59 -1.00 24.17 -5.73
C ARG A 59 -0.99 23.30 -6.98
N LEU A 60 -1.49 22.08 -6.87
CA LEU A 60 -1.72 21.25 -8.04
C LEU A 60 -2.80 21.87 -8.95
N THR A 61 -2.63 21.74 -10.26
CA THR A 61 -3.71 22.05 -11.20
C THR A 61 -4.86 21.05 -11.07
N ALA A 62 -6.06 21.40 -11.52
CA ALA A 62 -7.23 20.53 -11.46
C ALA A 62 -6.98 19.18 -12.16
N ALA A 63 -6.25 19.18 -13.29
CA ALA A 63 -5.88 17.97 -14.02
C ALA A 63 -4.99 17.04 -13.19
N TRP A 64 -4.06 17.58 -12.43
CA TRP A 64 -3.16 16.81 -11.57
C TRP A 64 -3.77 16.46 -10.21
N GLN A 65 -4.74 17.24 -9.73
CA GLN A 65 -5.58 16.84 -8.57
C GLN A 65 -6.43 15.63 -8.91
N ALA A 66 -7.00 15.59 -10.11
CA ALA A 66 -7.76 14.43 -10.59
C ALA A 66 -6.88 13.23 -10.95
N ALA A 67 -5.57 13.43 -11.17
CA ALA A 67 -4.63 12.35 -11.43
C ALA A 67 -4.37 11.57 -10.14
N ALA A 68 -5.12 10.48 -10.00
CA ALA A 68 -5.18 9.58 -8.83
C ALA A 68 -3.82 9.07 -8.26
N LEU A 69 -2.71 9.33 -8.93
CA LEU A 69 -1.35 8.93 -8.53
C LEU A 69 -0.77 9.74 -7.36
N LEU A 70 -1.37 10.88 -7.01
CA LEU A 70 -0.86 11.80 -5.99
C LEU A 70 -1.73 11.87 -4.73
N ASP A 71 -2.84 11.14 -4.71
CA ASP A 71 -3.83 11.18 -3.64
C ASP A 71 -3.42 10.30 -2.44
N ASN A 72 -2.68 10.88 -1.51
CA ASN A 72 -2.45 10.29 -0.19
C ASN A 72 -3.69 10.45 0.73
N GLY A 73 -4.58 11.40 0.43
CA GLY A 73 -5.86 11.53 1.15
C GLY A 73 -6.71 10.28 1.01
N GLY A 74 -6.69 9.62 -0.16
CA GLY A 74 -7.33 8.32 -0.35
C GLY A 74 -6.75 7.21 0.51
N ALA A 75 -5.44 7.20 0.75
CA ALA A 75 -4.79 6.23 1.63
C ALA A 75 -5.18 6.42 3.10
N ALA A 76 -5.17 7.66 3.59
CA ALA A 76 -5.59 7.99 4.95
C ALA A 76 -7.08 7.70 5.16
N ALA A 77 -7.95 8.12 4.24
CA ALA A 77 -9.39 7.84 4.30
C ALA A 77 -9.68 6.34 4.25
N LEU A 78 -8.95 5.57 3.42
CA LEU A 78 -9.06 4.12 3.38
C LEU A 78 -8.64 3.50 4.72
N ALA A 79 -7.53 3.96 5.30
CA ALA A 79 -7.06 3.47 6.59
C ALA A 79 -8.08 3.74 7.71
N GLU A 80 -8.66 4.94 7.76
CA GLU A 80 -9.69 5.28 8.75
C GLU A 80 -10.95 4.41 8.60
N ARG A 81 -11.44 4.17 7.38
CA ARG A 81 -12.57 3.27 7.13
C ARG A 81 -12.23 1.81 7.45
N ALA A 82 -10.99 1.39 7.19
CA ALA A 82 -10.55 0.03 7.42
C ALA A 82 -10.40 -0.31 8.91
N ARG A 83 -9.94 0.64 9.75
CA ARG A 83 -9.64 0.40 11.18
C ARG A 83 -10.72 -0.36 11.95
N PRO A 84 -11.99 0.08 11.98
CA PRO A 84 -13.03 -0.62 12.74
C PRO A 84 -13.35 -2.00 12.17
N LEU A 85 -13.23 -2.19 10.87
CA LEU A 85 -13.44 -3.49 10.22
C LEU A 85 -12.29 -4.44 10.52
N MET A 86 -11.06 -3.97 10.44
CA MET A 86 -9.84 -4.73 10.75
C MET A 86 -9.83 -5.17 12.22
N LEU A 87 -10.23 -4.29 13.15
CA LEU A 87 -10.29 -4.62 14.57
C LEU A 87 -11.28 -5.76 14.83
N ARG A 88 -12.49 -5.67 14.30
CA ARG A 88 -13.49 -6.74 14.41
C ARG A 88 -13.00 -8.05 13.79
N PHE A 89 -12.32 -7.97 12.65
CA PHE A 89 -11.76 -9.13 12.00
C PHE A 89 -10.62 -9.75 12.83
N ALA A 90 -9.70 -8.93 13.34
CA ALA A 90 -8.59 -9.38 14.19
C ALA A 90 -9.09 -10.13 15.43
N GLN A 91 -10.10 -9.59 16.11
CA GLN A 91 -10.70 -10.21 17.30
C GLN A 91 -11.36 -11.56 16.99
N ARG A 92 -12.16 -11.64 15.92
CA ARG A 92 -12.84 -12.88 15.53
C ARG A 92 -11.89 -13.97 15.05
N SER A 93 -10.82 -13.56 14.39
CA SER A 93 -9.88 -14.50 13.78
C SER A 93 -8.58 -14.67 14.55
N GLU A 94 -8.43 -14.04 15.71
CA GLU A 94 -7.20 -14.10 16.53
C GLU A 94 -5.92 -13.90 15.71
N ALA A 95 -5.97 -12.94 14.77
CA ALA A 95 -4.92 -12.66 13.81
C ALA A 95 -4.40 -11.23 13.92
N ALA A 96 -3.15 -11.00 13.57
CA ALA A 96 -2.63 -9.64 13.34
C ALA A 96 -3.00 -9.20 11.93
N VAL A 97 -3.80 -8.14 11.81
CA VAL A 97 -4.33 -7.64 10.54
C VAL A 97 -3.62 -6.36 10.13
N GLY A 98 -3.20 -6.27 8.88
CA GLY A 98 -2.52 -5.10 8.32
C GLY A 98 -3.16 -4.61 7.03
N LEU A 99 -3.21 -3.28 6.87
CA LEU A 99 -3.49 -2.61 5.60
C LEU A 99 -2.19 -2.06 5.04
N TRP A 100 -1.83 -2.49 3.84
CA TRP A 100 -0.57 -2.15 3.18
C TRP A 100 -0.83 -1.33 1.92
N ALA A 101 0.09 -0.41 1.62
CA ALA A 101 0.11 0.33 0.36
C ALA A 101 1.43 0.13 -0.37
N ALA A 102 1.39 -0.02 -1.68
CA ALA A 102 2.56 0.10 -2.55
C ALA A 102 2.95 1.59 -2.61
N VAL A 103 4.04 1.97 -1.93
CA VAL A 103 4.51 3.37 -1.86
C VAL A 103 5.57 3.70 -2.89
N SER A 104 6.14 2.68 -3.53
CA SER A 104 7.06 2.82 -4.67
C SER A 104 7.07 1.54 -5.50
N ARG A 105 7.82 1.54 -6.61
CA ARG A 105 8.02 0.33 -7.42
C ARG A 105 8.74 -0.81 -6.67
N GLU A 106 9.35 -0.52 -5.53
CA GLU A 106 10.20 -1.48 -4.79
C GLU A 106 9.66 -1.80 -3.39
N ARG A 107 8.82 -0.94 -2.83
CA ARG A 107 8.43 -1.01 -1.42
C ARG A 107 6.93 -0.89 -1.22
N MET A 108 6.42 -1.62 -0.24
CA MET A 108 5.12 -1.40 0.38
C MET A 108 5.31 -0.97 1.84
N GLN A 109 4.34 -0.25 2.37
CA GLN A 109 4.31 0.29 3.73
C GLN A 109 3.00 -0.09 4.42
N LEU A 110 3.09 -0.41 5.70
CA LEU A 110 1.94 -0.60 6.57
C LEU A 110 1.29 0.76 6.89
N LEU A 111 0.02 0.91 6.55
CA LEU A 111 -0.76 2.14 6.80
C LEU A 111 -1.58 2.06 8.07
N ALA A 112 -2.10 0.89 8.38
CA ALA A 112 -2.88 0.63 9.58
C ALA A 112 -2.74 -0.83 9.96
N HIS A 113 -2.86 -1.13 11.24
CA HIS A 113 -2.93 -2.49 11.76
C HIS A 113 -3.97 -2.62 12.88
N ALA A 114 -4.38 -3.84 13.14
CA ALA A 114 -5.22 -4.24 14.26
C ALA A 114 -4.75 -5.59 14.80
N GLU A 115 -4.90 -5.79 16.08
CA GLU A 115 -4.51 -7.00 16.80
C GLU A 115 -5.72 -7.56 17.57
N SER A 116 -5.70 -8.86 17.87
CA SER A 116 -6.67 -9.46 18.77
C SER A 116 -6.27 -9.25 20.23
N ASP A 117 -7.22 -9.45 21.14
CA ASP A 117 -6.99 -9.42 22.58
C ASP A 117 -6.53 -10.79 23.11
N ALA A 118 -6.18 -11.75 22.24
CA ALA A 118 -5.69 -13.05 22.63
C ALA A 118 -4.43 -12.96 23.51
N GLY A 119 -4.29 -13.85 24.46
CA GLY A 119 -3.16 -13.85 25.40
C GLY A 119 -1.80 -14.05 24.73
N MET A 120 -1.75 -14.76 23.59
CA MET A 120 -0.60 -14.84 22.69
C MET A 120 -1.01 -14.30 21.34
N ARG A 121 -0.30 -13.28 20.85
CA ARG A 121 -0.62 -12.62 19.59
C ARG A 121 0.62 -12.16 18.84
N LEU A 122 0.52 -12.11 17.52
CA LEU A 122 1.50 -11.43 16.66
C LEU A 122 1.23 -9.93 16.70
N ARG A 123 2.30 -9.15 16.58
CA ARG A 123 2.22 -7.71 16.45
C ARG A 123 2.94 -7.23 15.20
N LEU A 124 2.31 -6.35 14.44
CA LEU A 124 2.94 -5.64 13.34
C LEU A 124 3.56 -4.34 13.86
N ALA A 125 4.78 -4.03 13.38
CA ALA A 125 5.44 -2.78 13.74
C ALA A 125 4.81 -1.61 12.96
N ASP A 126 4.61 -0.48 13.66
CA ASP A 126 4.11 0.74 13.03
C ASP A 126 5.03 1.19 11.88
N GLU A 127 4.43 1.73 10.83
CA GLU A 127 5.13 2.23 9.64
C GLU A 127 6.09 1.23 8.98
N GLN A 128 5.91 -0.06 9.24
CA GLN A 128 6.75 -1.12 8.69
C GLN A 128 6.80 -1.01 7.16
N ARG A 129 8.02 -1.13 6.62
CA ARG A 129 8.27 -1.18 5.18
C ARG A 129 8.90 -2.51 4.79
N GLN A 130 8.42 -3.07 3.70
CA GLN A 130 8.97 -4.31 3.15
C GLN A 130 9.08 -4.27 1.62
N PRO A 131 9.90 -5.15 1.00
CA PRO A 131 9.96 -5.26 -0.46
C PRO A 131 8.56 -5.52 -1.05
N LEU A 132 8.27 -4.90 -2.20
CA LEU A 132 6.94 -5.01 -2.85
C LEU A 132 6.56 -6.45 -3.23
N GLY A 133 7.54 -7.34 -3.46
CA GLY A 133 7.30 -8.77 -3.73
C GLY A 133 7.21 -9.64 -2.48
N GLY A 134 7.38 -9.08 -1.26
CA GLY A 134 7.53 -9.86 -0.04
C GLY A 134 6.24 -10.47 0.50
N GLY A 135 6.31 -11.73 0.92
CA GLY A 135 5.26 -12.44 1.63
C GLY A 135 3.94 -12.60 0.86
N ALA A 136 2.87 -12.89 1.58
CA ALA A 136 1.52 -12.98 1.02
C ALA A 136 1.06 -11.64 0.44
N ALA A 137 1.38 -10.51 1.10
CA ALA A 137 1.01 -9.17 0.64
C ALA A 137 1.58 -8.85 -0.75
N GLY A 138 2.85 -9.21 -1.00
CA GLY A 138 3.48 -9.02 -2.30
C GLY A 138 2.82 -9.85 -3.40
N ARG A 139 2.47 -11.11 -3.12
CA ARG A 139 1.76 -11.98 -4.06
C ARG A 139 0.35 -11.45 -4.36
N ALA A 140 -0.38 -11.04 -3.32
CA ALA A 140 -1.73 -10.49 -3.46
C ALA A 140 -1.75 -9.19 -4.27
N LEU A 141 -0.78 -8.28 -4.05
CA LEU A 141 -0.62 -7.08 -4.85
C LEU A 141 -0.27 -7.39 -6.31
N ALA A 142 0.65 -8.32 -6.54
CA ALA A 142 1.03 -8.73 -7.90
C ALA A 142 -0.15 -9.33 -8.66
N ALA A 143 -0.94 -10.18 -8.00
CA ALA A 143 -2.15 -10.78 -8.55
C ALA A 143 -3.23 -9.73 -8.88
N ALA A 144 -3.53 -8.81 -7.94
CA ALA A 144 -4.54 -7.76 -8.14
C ALA A 144 -4.15 -6.75 -9.25
N GLN A 145 -2.84 -6.53 -9.44
CA GLN A 145 -2.31 -5.63 -10.48
C GLN A 145 -2.12 -6.31 -11.84
N GLY A 146 -2.26 -7.64 -11.93
CA GLY A 146 -2.06 -8.39 -13.16
C GLY A 146 -0.66 -8.21 -13.76
N VAL A 147 0.39 -8.18 -12.92
CA VAL A 147 1.75 -7.86 -13.39
C VAL A 147 2.30 -8.97 -14.29
N ASP A 148 3.08 -8.59 -15.29
CA ASP A 148 3.76 -9.54 -16.16
C ASP A 148 4.93 -10.28 -15.49
N ALA A 149 5.45 -11.31 -16.16
CA ALA A 149 6.52 -12.13 -15.60
C ALA A 149 7.82 -11.34 -15.34
N ARG A 150 8.12 -10.31 -16.15
CA ARG A 150 9.31 -9.47 -15.98
C ARG A 150 9.21 -8.61 -14.74
N GLU A 151 8.07 -7.97 -14.54
CA GLU A 151 7.81 -7.16 -13.35
C GLU A 151 7.76 -8.05 -12.10
N LEU A 152 7.18 -9.26 -12.21
CA LEU A 152 7.13 -10.22 -11.11
C LEU A 152 8.54 -10.67 -10.68
N ALA A 153 9.42 -10.99 -11.65
CA ALA A 153 10.82 -11.34 -11.36
C ALA A 153 11.57 -10.17 -10.70
N ARG A 154 11.33 -8.95 -11.17
CA ARG A 154 11.91 -7.73 -10.56
C ARG A 154 11.48 -7.56 -9.10
N ARG A 155 10.22 -7.85 -8.76
CA ARG A 155 9.71 -7.77 -7.38
C ARG A 155 10.22 -8.89 -6.49
N PHE A 156 10.42 -10.08 -7.04
CA PHE A 156 10.93 -11.25 -6.32
C PHE A 156 12.40 -11.11 -5.91
N ALA A 157 13.25 -10.63 -6.81
CA ALA A 157 14.72 -10.63 -6.66
C ALA A 157 15.24 -9.93 -5.37
N PRO A 158 14.72 -8.76 -4.92
CA PRO A 158 15.24 -8.09 -3.73
C PRO A 158 14.69 -8.65 -2.41
N VAL A 159 13.80 -9.65 -2.43
CA VAL A 159 13.20 -10.21 -1.22
C VAL A 159 14.17 -11.17 -0.55
N ARG A 160 14.43 -10.96 0.74
CA ARG A 160 15.21 -11.89 1.56
C ARG A 160 14.28 -12.90 2.20
N TRP A 161 14.11 -14.04 1.54
CA TRP A 161 13.27 -15.12 2.03
C TRP A 161 13.95 -15.83 3.21
N GLN A 162 13.19 -16.13 4.26
CA GLN A 162 13.68 -16.88 5.43
C GLN A 162 13.64 -18.41 5.22
N ALA A 163 12.80 -18.89 4.29
CA ALA A 163 12.84 -20.24 3.78
C ALA A 163 13.12 -20.22 2.27
N ALA A 164 13.69 -21.31 1.74
CA ALA A 164 14.02 -21.41 0.32
C ALA A 164 12.74 -21.32 -0.52
N LEU A 165 12.74 -20.41 -1.48
CA LEU A 165 11.65 -20.21 -2.43
C LEU A 165 12.28 -19.85 -3.78
N ASP A 166 12.00 -20.63 -4.82
CA ASP A 166 12.38 -20.30 -6.19
C ASP A 166 11.32 -19.42 -6.87
N PHE A 167 11.73 -18.81 -7.99
CA PHE A 167 10.86 -17.88 -8.71
C PHE A 167 9.66 -18.58 -9.35
N GLU A 168 9.79 -19.82 -9.84
CA GLU A 168 8.70 -20.55 -10.49
C GLU A 168 7.58 -20.87 -9.49
N THR A 169 7.95 -21.34 -8.32
CA THR A 169 7.02 -21.56 -7.20
C THR A 169 6.34 -20.26 -6.79
N TYR A 170 7.10 -19.17 -6.63
CA TYR A 170 6.53 -17.86 -6.33
C TYR A 170 5.54 -17.40 -7.40
N ALA A 171 5.89 -17.53 -8.67
CA ALA A 171 5.01 -17.16 -9.79
C ALA A 171 3.75 -18.03 -9.84
N ALA A 172 3.85 -19.33 -9.53
CA ALA A 172 2.69 -20.21 -9.41
C ALA A 172 1.75 -19.77 -8.28
N GLN A 173 2.31 -19.39 -7.11
CA GLN A 173 1.53 -18.87 -5.98
C GLN A 173 0.83 -17.55 -6.31
N VAL A 174 1.43 -16.67 -7.14
CA VAL A 174 0.77 -15.45 -7.63
C VAL A 174 -0.40 -15.77 -8.56
N ARG A 175 -0.24 -16.75 -9.47
CA ARG A 175 -1.35 -17.20 -10.33
C ARG A 175 -2.49 -17.82 -9.52
N GLU A 176 -2.16 -18.60 -8.51
CA GLU A 176 -3.14 -19.16 -7.57
C GLU A 176 -3.88 -18.04 -6.82
N ALA A 177 -3.15 -17.03 -6.33
CA ALA A 177 -3.74 -15.87 -5.67
C ALA A 177 -4.69 -15.08 -6.59
N ALA A 178 -4.38 -14.98 -7.89
CA ALA A 178 -5.27 -14.36 -8.86
C ALA A 178 -6.58 -15.15 -9.05
N ALA A 179 -6.50 -16.48 -9.02
CA ALA A 179 -7.68 -17.34 -9.15
C ALA A 179 -8.54 -17.37 -7.87
N LYS A 180 -7.91 -17.44 -6.69
CA LYS A 180 -8.60 -17.52 -5.39
C LYS A 180 -9.05 -16.15 -4.85
N GLY A 181 -8.40 -15.07 -5.30
CA GLY A 181 -8.62 -13.71 -4.79
C GLY A 181 -7.88 -13.39 -3.48
N PHE A 182 -7.05 -14.31 -2.99
CA PHE A 182 -6.12 -14.11 -1.88
C PHE A 182 -4.86 -14.97 -2.06
N ALA A 183 -3.78 -14.55 -1.41
CA ALA A 183 -2.50 -15.24 -1.37
C ALA A 183 -2.21 -15.79 0.02
N VAL A 184 -1.40 -16.85 0.09
CA VAL A 184 -0.89 -17.41 1.35
C VAL A 184 0.64 -17.40 1.34
N ASP A 185 1.25 -17.12 2.48
CA ASP A 185 2.67 -17.31 2.77
C ASP A 185 2.80 -18.19 4.01
N GLU A 186 3.33 -19.38 3.82
CA GLU A 186 3.51 -20.36 4.90
C GLU A 186 4.96 -20.37 5.41
N GLY A 187 5.41 -19.20 5.89
CA GLY A 187 6.72 -19.09 6.53
C GLY A 187 7.88 -18.79 5.59
N PHE A 188 7.65 -18.53 4.30
CA PHE A 188 8.72 -18.14 3.37
C PHE A 188 9.29 -16.76 3.70
N ALA A 189 8.42 -15.79 3.99
CA ALA A 189 8.84 -14.45 4.39
C ALA A 189 9.25 -14.36 5.86
N HIS A 190 8.50 -15.04 6.75
CA HIS A 190 8.73 -15.03 8.19
C HIS A 190 8.51 -16.43 8.77
N ARG A 191 9.58 -17.10 9.17
CA ARG A 191 9.50 -18.42 9.80
C ARG A 191 8.59 -18.38 11.03
N GLY A 192 7.76 -19.40 11.18
CA GLY A 192 6.81 -19.48 12.30
C GLY A 192 5.56 -18.62 12.15
N VAL A 193 5.38 -17.95 11.00
CA VAL A 193 4.19 -17.14 10.71
C VAL A 193 3.54 -17.61 9.41
N VAL A 194 2.23 -17.81 9.45
CA VAL A 194 1.40 -17.96 8.24
C VAL A 194 0.66 -16.65 8.02
N THR A 195 0.71 -16.14 6.80
CA THR A 195 0.02 -14.89 6.42
C THR A 195 -0.88 -15.15 5.22
N VAL A 196 -2.13 -14.75 5.31
CA VAL A 196 -3.02 -14.61 4.15
C VAL A 196 -3.13 -13.14 3.76
N ALA A 197 -3.29 -12.84 2.46
CA ALA A 197 -3.44 -11.46 2.00
C ALA A 197 -4.37 -11.36 0.79
N ALA A 198 -5.16 -10.29 0.72
CA ALA A 198 -6.08 -10.00 -0.38
C ALA A 198 -5.82 -8.58 -0.92
N GLY A 199 -5.48 -8.49 -2.22
CA GLY A 199 -5.24 -7.22 -2.90
C GLY A 199 -6.55 -6.50 -3.22
N LEU A 200 -6.60 -5.18 -3.02
CA LEU A 200 -7.71 -4.34 -3.45
C LEU A 200 -7.55 -4.02 -4.94
N ALA A 201 -8.57 -4.31 -5.74
CA ALA A 201 -8.62 -3.93 -7.15
C ALA A 201 -9.17 -2.51 -7.33
N GLU A 202 -10.18 -2.15 -6.53
CA GLU A 202 -10.86 -0.86 -6.52
C GLU A 202 -10.74 -0.19 -5.14
N PRO A 203 -10.74 1.14 -5.03
CA PRO A 203 -10.70 2.11 -6.13
C PRO A 203 -9.32 2.21 -6.80
N ARG A 204 -8.31 1.50 -6.31
CA ARG A 204 -6.93 1.51 -6.86
C ARG A 204 -6.17 0.21 -6.57
N PRO A 205 -5.53 -0.40 -7.58
CA PRO A 205 -4.72 -1.60 -7.41
C PRO A 205 -3.35 -1.28 -6.78
N GLY A 206 -3.33 -0.86 -5.55
CA GLY A 206 -2.09 -0.50 -4.83
C GLY A 206 -2.15 -0.81 -3.34
N PHE A 207 -3.29 -1.31 -2.87
CA PHE A 207 -3.49 -1.66 -1.47
C PHE A 207 -3.78 -3.15 -1.30
N CYS A 208 -3.44 -3.70 -0.14
CA CYS A 208 -3.88 -5.04 0.26
C CYS A 208 -4.09 -5.13 1.76
N LEU A 209 -5.00 -6.02 2.14
CA LEU A 209 -5.16 -6.48 3.52
C LEU A 209 -4.32 -7.74 3.74
N SER A 210 -3.79 -7.90 4.94
CA SER A 210 -3.16 -9.15 5.39
C SER A 210 -3.69 -9.57 6.76
N ALA A 211 -3.70 -10.88 7.01
CA ALA A 211 -3.95 -11.45 8.33
C ALA A 211 -2.87 -12.48 8.62
N SER A 212 -2.16 -12.30 9.72
CA SER A 212 -1.02 -13.14 10.13
C SER A 212 -1.35 -13.89 11.41
N ILE A 213 -1.03 -15.17 11.43
CA ILE A 213 -1.21 -16.10 12.54
C ILE A 213 0.07 -16.87 12.81
N VAL A 214 0.19 -17.46 13.99
CA VAL A 214 1.32 -18.36 14.33
C VAL A 214 1.21 -19.64 13.49
N ALA A 215 2.32 -20.08 12.92
CA ALA A 215 2.36 -21.32 12.15
C ALA A 215 1.99 -22.54 13.03
N GLY A 216 1.21 -23.47 12.48
CA GLY A 216 0.72 -24.64 13.20
C GLY A 216 -0.46 -24.37 14.13
N SER A 217 -0.91 -23.12 14.29
CA SER A 217 -2.10 -22.80 15.08
C SER A 217 -3.42 -23.15 14.40
N ARG A 218 -3.38 -23.41 13.09
CA ARG A 218 -4.56 -23.73 12.27
C ARG A 218 -4.27 -24.79 11.23
N SER A 219 -5.29 -25.54 10.87
CA SER A 219 -5.30 -26.48 9.76
C SER A 219 -5.31 -25.75 8.41
N ALA A 220 -4.98 -26.44 7.33
CA ALA A 220 -5.04 -25.88 5.96
C ALA A 220 -6.46 -25.38 5.61
N ALA A 221 -7.51 -26.10 6.01
CA ALA A 221 -8.90 -25.68 5.77
C ALA A 221 -9.25 -24.38 6.52
N GLU A 222 -8.75 -24.18 7.73
CA GLU A 222 -8.96 -22.95 8.50
C GLU A 222 -8.15 -21.78 7.94
N ILE A 223 -6.98 -22.02 7.33
CA ILE A 223 -6.20 -21.01 6.62
C ILE A 223 -6.94 -20.57 5.34
N GLU A 224 -7.51 -21.51 4.58
CA GLU A 224 -8.35 -21.20 3.42
C GLU A 224 -9.59 -20.39 3.84
N ALA A 225 -10.28 -20.79 4.90
CA ALA A 225 -11.43 -20.04 5.43
C ALA A 225 -11.04 -18.62 5.89
N LEU A 226 -9.85 -18.45 6.48
CA LEU A 226 -9.30 -17.13 6.85
C LEU A 226 -9.04 -16.27 5.60
N GLY A 227 -8.53 -16.87 4.52
CA GLY A 227 -8.33 -16.21 3.23
C GLY A 227 -9.64 -15.73 2.62
N ASP A 228 -10.67 -16.59 2.60
CA ASP A 228 -12.02 -16.24 2.12
C ASP A 228 -12.66 -15.12 2.95
N ALA A 229 -12.55 -15.18 4.27
CA ALA A 229 -13.05 -14.14 5.15
C ALA A 229 -12.33 -12.80 4.95
N LEU A 230 -11.00 -12.84 4.71
CA LEU A 230 -10.22 -11.64 4.40
C LEU A 230 -10.60 -11.04 3.04
N ARG A 231 -10.89 -11.89 2.05
CA ARG A 231 -11.41 -11.48 0.73
C ARG A 231 -12.76 -10.77 0.86
N GLN A 232 -13.67 -11.30 1.68
CA GLN A 232 -14.96 -10.64 1.97
C GLN A 232 -14.76 -9.28 2.66
N LEU A 233 -13.83 -9.16 3.59
CA LEU A 233 -13.47 -7.88 4.22
C LEU A 233 -12.95 -6.88 3.20
N ARG A 234 -12.07 -7.30 2.28
CA ARG A 234 -11.57 -6.49 1.17
C ARG A 234 -12.72 -5.98 0.30
N ASP A 235 -13.67 -6.85 -0.07
CA ASP A 235 -14.80 -6.50 -0.94
C ASP A 235 -15.71 -5.48 -0.26
N ALA A 236 -15.96 -5.61 1.05
CA ALA A 236 -16.71 -4.65 1.84
C ALA A 236 -16.04 -3.26 1.90
N LEU A 237 -14.70 -3.21 1.97
CA LEU A 237 -13.94 -1.95 1.91
C LEU A 237 -13.98 -1.29 0.54
N GLY A 238 -13.96 -2.08 -0.55
CA GLY A 238 -14.09 -1.58 -1.92
C GLY A 238 -15.48 -0.99 -2.19
N ALA A 239 -16.54 -1.69 -1.79
CA ALA A 239 -17.92 -1.25 -2.00
C ALA A 239 -18.26 0.06 -1.27
N GLY A 240 -17.69 0.30 -0.10
CA GLY A 240 -17.91 1.54 0.67
C GLY A 240 -17.28 2.79 0.04
N GLY A 241 -16.33 2.65 -0.89
CA GLY A 241 -15.71 3.77 -1.61
C GLY A 241 -16.57 4.35 -2.75
N VAL A 242 -17.53 3.59 -3.25
CA VAL A 242 -18.39 4.00 -4.38
C VAL A 242 -19.56 4.86 -3.90
N ALA A 243 -19.99 4.70 -2.63
CA ALA A 243 -21.13 5.42 -2.08
C ALA A 243 -20.82 6.89 -1.71
N ASP A 244 -19.55 7.24 -1.49
CA ASP A 244 -19.14 8.57 -1.01
C ASP A 244 -18.69 9.52 -2.15
N ALA A 245 -18.47 8.99 -3.35
CA ALA A 245 -18.07 9.78 -4.54
C ALA A 245 -19.28 10.40 -5.31
N GLY A 246 -20.50 10.22 -4.80
CA GLY A 246 -21.76 10.66 -5.43
C GLY A 246 -22.57 11.69 -4.63
N ARG A 247 -21.96 12.36 -3.65
CA ARG A 247 -22.63 13.47 -2.94
C ARG A 247 -21.87 14.76 -3.07
#